data_e61564aea1ceb237f5263b29e213b7e5
#
_entry.id   e61564aea1ceb237f5263b29e213b7e5
#
_cell.length_a   1.000
_cell.length_b   1.000
_cell.length_c   1.000
_cell.angle_alpha   90.00
_cell.angle_beta   90.00
_cell.angle_gamma   90.00
#
_symmetry.space_group_name_H-M   'P 1'
#
loop_
_entity.id
_entity.type
_entity.pdbx_description
1 polymer ?
#
loop_
_entity_poly.entity_id
_entity_poly.type
_entity_poly.pdbx_seq_one_letter_code
_entity_poly.pdbx_strand_id
1 'polypeptide(L)'
;MNISIINYKNIKGANLELSPKINCLIGHNGMGKTNFLDAIYYLSFCRSANNPIDSQIITHDEAFFMLEGNYESDNGDMENIYCGMKRGTKKHFKRNKKEYKRLSQHIGLIPLIYVSPSDVSLIEGGSEERRKLMDVVISQYDNTYIEALNNYNKALQQRNALLKMEEEPDATLMELWEQQMAMNGEMLYAKRQAFVSELVPLFQEIYQHISGNQEKVGLHYISHCQRGPLLEVIQRDRFKDRAVGYSLHGMHRDDLEFTIGDYQMKREGSQGQNKSYVIALKLAQFSFLQRTCSNTTPLLLLDDIFDKLDAQRVEAIVQLVSSDSFGQIFITDTNRDHLDQILHRLNGDFRIFEVNNGEIAYV
;
A
#
# COMPACT_ATOMS: atom_id res chain seq x y z
N MET A 1 6.76 20.12 3.43
CA MET A 1 5.55 19.73 2.66
C MET A 1 4.37 20.61 3.05
N ASN A 2 3.54 21.07 2.08
CA ASN A 2 2.28 21.74 2.34
C ASN A 2 1.16 20.97 1.66
N ILE A 3 -0.01 20.91 2.28
CA ILE A 3 -1.17 20.23 1.71
C ILE A 3 -2.43 21.11 1.80
N SER A 4 -3.17 21.20 0.69
CA SER A 4 -4.49 21.83 0.61
C SER A 4 -5.53 20.79 0.25
N ILE A 5 -6.62 20.78 0.99
CA ILE A 5 -7.74 19.83 0.85
C ILE A 5 -9.03 20.62 0.76
N ILE A 6 -9.90 20.32 -0.20
CA ILE A 6 -11.24 20.88 -0.30
C ILE A 6 -12.23 19.75 -0.58
N ASN A 7 -13.26 19.64 0.23
CA ASN A 7 -14.40 18.72 0.07
C ASN A 7 -14.01 17.24 -0.09
N TYR A 8 -13.02 16.79 0.67
CA TYR A 8 -12.54 15.41 0.63
C TYR A 8 -13.09 14.60 1.81
N LYS A 9 -13.95 13.65 1.55
CA LYS A 9 -14.67 12.84 2.54
C LYS A 9 -15.40 13.76 3.56
N ASN A 10 -15.00 13.77 4.84
CA ASN A 10 -15.57 14.68 5.85
C ASN A 10 -14.78 15.98 6.01
N ILE A 11 -13.66 16.18 5.31
CA ILE A 11 -12.82 17.37 5.39
C ILE A 11 -13.36 18.40 4.38
N LYS A 12 -13.98 19.47 4.86
CA LYS A 12 -14.50 20.53 4.00
C LYS A 12 -13.41 21.43 3.45
N GLY A 13 -12.44 21.78 4.29
CA GLY A 13 -11.29 22.59 3.89
C GLY A 13 -10.17 22.48 4.90
N ALA A 14 -8.94 22.34 4.40
CA ALA A 14 -7.73 22.41 5.21
C ALA A 14 -6.59 22.94 4.33
N ASN A 15 -5.76 23.80 4.91
CA ASN A 15 -4.51 24.26 4.30
C ASN A 15 -3.43 24.24 5.38
N LEU A 16 -2.53 23.25 5.30
CA LEU A 16 -1.61 22.92 6.39
C LEU A 16 -0.17 22.94 5.91
N GLU A 17 0.67 23.58 6.70
CA GLU A 17 2.10 23.48 6.61
C GLU A 17 2.57 22.37 7.57
N LEU A 18 3.26 21.37 7.05
CA LEU A 18 3.63 20.16 7.76
C LEU A 18 5.10 20.20 8.19
N SER A 19 5.40 19.58 9.34
CA SER A 19 6.80 19.36 9.76
C SER A 19 7.50 18.44 8.75
N PRO A 20 8.78 18.66 8.44
CA PRO A 20 9.55 17.77 7.60
C PRO A 20 9.84 16.42 8.27
N LYS A 21 9.63 16.29 9.59
CA LYS A 21 9.88 15.05 10.34
C LYS A 21 8.59 14.41 10.82
N ILE A 22 7.92 14.93 11.84
CA ILE A 22 6.80 14.25 12.50
C ILE A 22 5.56 15.14 12.49
N ASN A 23 4.45 14.58 12.04
CA ASN A 23 3.15 15.22 12.03
C ASN A 23 2.16 14.33 12.76
N CYS A 24 1.60 14.81 13.84
CA CYS A 24 0.65 14.09 14.67
C CYS A 24 -0.74 14.65 14.51
N LEU A 25 -1.72 13.78 14.26
CA LEU A 25 -3.12 14.15 14.22
C LEU A 25 -3.85 13.50 15.38
N ILE A 26 -4.49 14.34 16.21
CA ILE A 26 -5.18 13.91 17.41
C ILE A 26 -6.67 14.26 17.32
N GLY A 27 -7.52 13.41 17.86
CA GLY A 27 -8.97 13.62 17.88
C GLY A 27 -9.73 12.32 18.09
N HIS A 28 -10.99 12.40 18.42
CA HIS A 28 -11.83 11.22 18.62
C HIS A 28 -12.01 10.40 17.33
N ASN A 29 -12.49 9.16 17.46
CA ASN A 29 -12.82 8.32 16.33
C ASN A 29 -13.89 8.98 15.43
N GLY A 30 -13.74 8.82 14.12
CA GLY A 30 -14.66 9.41 13.14
C GLY A 30 -14.43 10.89 12.82
N MET A 31 -13.54 11.61 13.51
CA MET A 31 -13.32 13.05 13.30
C MET A 31 -12.62 13.40 11.97
N GLY A 32 -11.95 12.45 11.30
CA GLY A 32 -11.32 12.69 10.00
C GLY A 32 -9.81 12.46 9.93
N LYS A 33 -9.18 11.96 11.00
CA LYS A 33 -7.73 11.65 11.03
C LYS A 33 -7.31 10.73 9.89
N THR A 34 -7.95 9.58 9.78
CA THR A 34 -7.74 8.61 8.68
C THR A 34 -8.01 9.22 7.31
N ASN A 35 -8.98 10.14 7.20
CA ASN A 35 -9.30 10.80 5.93
C ASN A 35 -8.22 11.79 5.50
N PHE A 36 -7.52 12.42 6.45
CA PHE A 36 -6.36 13.23 6.16
C PHE A 36 -5.19 12.39 5.64
N LEU A 37 -4.88 11.26 6.29
CA LEU A 37 -3.85 10.32 5.81
C LEU A 37 -4.21 9.76 4.42
N ASP A 38 -5.49 9.48 4.20
CA ASP A 38 -5.97 9.01 2.89
C ASP A 38 -5.84 10.08 1.79
N ALA A 39 -5.94 11.37 2.12
CA ALA A 39 -5.66 12.45 1.16
C ALA A 39 -4.18 12.48 0.73
N ILE A 40 -3.24 12.25 1.66
CA ILE A 40 -1.81 12.11 1.35
C ILE A 40 -1.59 10.84 0.50
N TYR A 41 -2.18 9.72 0.89
CA TYR A 41 -2.14 8.48 0.12
C TYR A 41 -2.68 8.68 -1.30
N TYR A 42 -3.79 9.41 -1.45
CA TYR A 42 -4.39 9.70 -2.75
C TYR A 42 -3.45 10.48 -3.68
N LEU A 43 -2.74 11.47 -3.13
CA LEU A 43 -1.73 12.23 -3.88
C LEU A 43 -0.52 11.40 -4.30
N SER A 44 -0.22 10.29 -3.60
CA SER A 44 0.84 9.34 -3.97
C SER A 44 0.37 8.27 -4.97
N PHE A 45 -0.82 7.69 -4.76
CA PHE A 45 -1.31 6.52 -5.53
C PHE A 45 -2.42 6.84 -6.52
N CYS A 46 -2.81 8.09 -6.69
CA CYS A 46 -3.92 8.52 -7.55
C CYS A 46 -5.26 7.85 -7.21
N ARG A 47 -5.43 7.31 -6.02
CA ARG A 47 -6.64 6.63 -5.53
C ARG A 47 -6.68 6.63 -4.01
N SER A 48 -7.88 6.49 -3.44
CA SER A 48 -8.05 6.28 -2.00
C SER A 48 -7.55 4.89 -1.58
N ALA A 49 -6.97 4.80 -0.38
CA ALA A 49 -6.63 3.51 0.24
C ALA A 49 -7.88 2.73 0.65
N ASN A 50 -8.92 3.46 1.10
CA ASN A 50 -10.08 2.89 1.78
C ASN A 50 -11.36 2.90 0.93
N ASN A 51 -11.38 3.60 -0.22
CA ASN A 51 -12.55 3.67 -1.07
C ASN A 51 -12.17 3.56 -2.56
N PRO A 52 -12.60 2.50 -3.25
CA PRO A 52 -12.25 2.28 -4.65
C PRO A 52 -13.00 3.21 -5.63
N ILE A 53 -14.05 3.92 -5.18
CA ILE A 53 -14.91 4.73 -6.04
C ILE A 53 -14.65 6.22 -5.80
N ASP A 54 -13.95 6.87 -6.73
CA ASP A 54 -13.58 8.28 -6.62
C ASP A 54 -14.78 9.25 -6.39
N SER A 55 -15.95 8.98 -6.96
CA SER A 55 -17.13 9.83 -6.77
C SER A 55 -17.70 9.83 -5.34
N GLN A 56 -17.38 8.78 -4.56
CA GLN A 56 -17.80 8.66 -3.16
C GLN A 56 -16.85 9.36 -2.18
N ILE A 57 -15.72 9.86 -2.67
CA ILE A 57 -14.77 10.63 -1.85
C ILE A 57 -15.15 12.10 -1.75
N ILE A 58 -16.00 12.60 -2.64
CA ILE A 58 -16.49 13.98 -2.58
C ILE A 58 -17.41 14.11 -1.35
N THR A 59 -17.18 15.12 -0.52
CA THR A 59 -18.02 15.41 0.64
C THR A 59 -19.51 15.39 0.25
N HIS A 60 -20.38 14.90 1.12
CA HIS A 60 -21.82 14.89 0.88
C HIS A 60 -22.31 16.30 0.56
N ASP A 61 -23.23 16.39 -0.41
CA ASP A 61 -23.84 17.62 -0.91
C ASP A 61 -22.89 18.57 -1.66
N GLU A 62 -21.61 18.23 -1.78
CA GLU A 62 -20.63 19.01 -2.55
C GLU A 62 -20.52 18.52 -3.99
N ALA A 63 -20.16 19.46 -4.90
CA ALA A 63 -20.08 19.18 -6.34
C ALA A 63 -18.73 18.61 -6.78
N PHE A 64 -17.66 18.84 -6.02
CA PHE A 64 -16.29 18.48 -6.36
C PHE A 64 -15.42 18.28 -5.13
N PHE A 65 -14.27 17.64 -5.29
CA PHE A 65 -13.15 17.70 -4.35
C PHE A 65 -11.87 18.21 -5.03
N MET A 66 -10.96 18.72 -4.23
CA MET A 66 -9.61 19.11 -4.65
C MET A 66 -8.59 18.70 -3.58
N LEU A 67 -7.49 18.15 -4.06
CA LEU A 67 -6.28 17.90 -3.27
C LEU A 67 -5.09 18.54 -3.97
N GLU A 68 -4.24 19.22 -3.22
CA GLU A 68 -2.98 19.77 -3.71
C GLU A 68 -1.89 19.58 -2.66
N GLY A 69 -0.74 19.06 -3.08
CA GLY A 69 0.42 18.85 -2.22
C GLY A 69 1.67 19.44 -2.85
N ASN A 70 2.47 20.18 -2.06
CA ASN A 70 3.81 20.61 -2.44
C ASN A 70 4.83 19.80 -1.65
N TYR A 71 5.63 19.04 -2.37
CA TYR A 71 6.65 18.15 -1.83
C TYR A 71 8.05 18.70 -2.19
N GLU A 72 8.98 18.48 -1.31
CA GLU A 72 10.40 18.74 -1.57
C GLU A 72 11.13 17.40 -1.62
N SER A 73 11.82 17.13 -2.72
CA SER A 73 12.65 15.94 -2.86
C SER A 73 13.95 16.07 -2.06
N ASP A 74 14.64 14.95 -1.83
CA ASP A 74 15.93 14.95 -1.12
C ASP A 74 17.00 15.80 -1.83
N ASN A 75 16.82 16.09 -3.13
CA ASN A 75 17.69 16.97 -3.93
C ASN A 75 17.27 18.46 -3.87
N GLY A 76 16.21 18.80 -3.13
CA GLY A 76 15.68 20.17 -3.03
C GLY A 76 14.74 20.58 -4.17
N ASP A 77 14.40 19.69 -5.09
CA ASP A 77 13.43 19.97 -6.14
C ASP A 77 12.01 20.00 -5.58
N MET A 78 11.24 21.03 -5.99
CA MET A 78 9.85 21.19 -5.56
C MET A 78 8.90 20.52 -6.54
N GLU A 79 8.04 19.67 -6.02
CA GLU A 79 7.02 18.95 -6.79
C GLU A 79 5.62 19.37 -6.33
N ASN A 80 4.85 19.99 -7.24
CA ASN A 80 3.45 20.31 -7.00
C ASN A 80 2.57 19.22 -7.61
N ILE A 81 1.77 18.57 -6.79
CA ILE A 81 0.84 17.52 -7.19
C ILE A 81 -0.59 18.00 -6.92
N TYR A 82 -1.41 17.96 -7.94
CA TYR A 82 -2.80 18.41 -7.89
C TYR A 82 -3.75 17.31 -8.38
N CYS A 83 -4.82 17.11 -7.64
CA CYS A 83 -5.95 16.30 -8.08
C CYS A 83 -7.27 17.02 -7.84
N GLY A 84 -8.09 17.13 -8.87
CA GLY A 84 -9.45 17.67 -8.78
C GLY A 84 -10.44 16.82 -9.57
N MET A 85 -11.64 16.65 -9.03
CA MET A 85 -12.73 15.92 -9.69
C MET A 85 -14.09 16.52 -9.34
N LYS A 86 -14.95 16.69 -10.35
CA LYS A 86 -16.37 16.99 -10.18
C LYS A 86 -17.21 15.71 -10.26
N ARG A 87 -18.36 15.68 -9.59
CA ARG A 87 -19.31 14.57 -9.72
C ARG A 87 -19.64 14.31 -11.19
N GLY A 88 -19.62 13.05 -11.60
CA GLY A 88 -19.93 12.63 -12.97
C GLY A 88 -18.86 12.92 -14.01
N THR A 89 -17.69 13.46 -13.64
CA THR A 89 -16.58 13.70 -14.57
C THR A 89 -15.35 12.85 -14.24
N LYS A 90 -14.40 12.82 -15.16
CA LYS A 90 -13.08 12.21 -14.90
C LYS A 90 -12.26 13.12 -13.98
N LYS A 91 -11.41 12.51 -13.15
CA LYS A 91 -10.45 13.26 -12.35
C LYS A 91 -9.34 13.85 -13.20
N HIS A 92 -8.88 15.02 -12.81
CA HIS A 92 -7.71 15.69 -13.37
C HIS A 92 -6.56 15.55 -12.39
N PHE A 93 -5.49 14.89 -12.82
CA PHE A 93 -4.30 14.68 -12.01
C PHE A 93 -3.09 15.31 -12.68
N LYS A 94 -2.41 16.24 -11.99
CA LYS A 94 -1.35 17.07 -12.55
C LYS A 94 -0.10 17.04 -11.69
N ARG A 95 1.05 17.07 -12.35
CA ARG A 95 2.37 17.31 -11.75
C ARG A 95 2.92 18.62 -12.34
N ASN A 96 3.28 19.57 -11.49
CA ASN A 96 3.81 20.88 -11.89
C ASN A 96 2.95 21.53 -12.98
N LYS A 97 1.60 21.54 -12.76
CA LYS A 97 0.56 22.06 -13.66
C LYS A 97 0.35 21.29 -14.97
N LYS A 98 1.14 20.23 -15.25
CA LYS A 98 0.99 19.38 -16.44
C LYS A 98 0.16 18.15 -16.09
N GLU A 99 -0.88 17.89 -16.90
CA GLU A 99 -1.75 16.72 -16.72
C GLU A 99 -1.07 15.43 -17.17
N TYR A 100 -1.24 14.35 -16.41
CA TYR A 100 -0.73 13.04 -16.77
C TYR A 100 -1.53 12.41 -17.91
N LYS A 101 -0.83 11.87 -18.89
CA LYS A 101 -1.45 11.04 -19.93
C LYS A 101 -1.86 9.67 -19.41
N ARG A 102 -1.09 9.10 -18.48
CA ARG A 102 -1.32 7.83 -17.80
C ARG A 102 -0.94 7.98 -16.34
N LEU A 103 -1.88 7.67 -15.43
CA LEU A 103 -1.64 7.78 -13.98
C LEU A 103 -0.55 6.84 -13.47
N SER A 104 -0.28 5.74 -14.18
CA SER A 104 0.85 4.85 -13.85
C SER A 104 2.22 5.54 -13.87
N GLN A 105 2.36 6.66 -14.61
CA GLN A 105 3.60 7.45 -14.65
C GLN A 105 3.84 8.25 -13.36
N HIS A 106 2.80 8.41 -12.53
CA HIS A 106 2.89 9.11 -11.25
C HIS A 106 3.36 8.19 -10.12
N ILE A 107 3.00 6.91 -10.20
CA ILE A 107 3.30 5.94 -9.14
C ILE A 107 4.81 5.85 -8.92
N GLY A 108 5.24 6.00 -7.67
CA GLY A 108 6.65 6.00 -7.25
C GLY A 108 7.33 7.37 -7.25
N LEU A 109 6.65 8.44 -7.71
CA LEU A 109 7.18 9.80 -7.57
C LEU A 109 7.24 10.24 -6.11
N ILE A 110 6.24 9.87 -5.33
CA ILE A 110 6.16 10.10 -3.89
C ILE A 110 6.00 8.72 -3.24
N PRO A 111 7.11 8.01 -2.96
CA PRO A 111 7.04 6.71 -2.32
C PRO A 111 6.39 6.83 -0.94
N LEU A 112 5.54 5.85 -0.59
CA LEU A 112 4.76 5.92 0.63
C LEU A 112 4.46 4.52 1.16
N ILE A 113 4.55 4.35 2.49
CA ILE A 113 4.03 3.20 3.20
C ILE A 113 2.91 3.66 4.13
N TYR A 114 1.76 3.00 4.01
CA TYR A 114 0.61 3.22 4.87
C TYR A 114 0.38 2.00 5.76
N VAL A 115 0.31 2.23 7.06
CA VAL A 115 0.00 1.23 8.08
C VAL A 115 -1.32 1.61 8.73
N SER A 116 -2.29 0.71 8.69
CA SER A 116 -3.63 0.94 9.22
C SER A 116 -4.15 -0.25 10.04
N PRO A 117 -5.16 -0.08 10.88
CA PRO A 117 -5.79 -1.18 11.60
C PRO A 117 -6.35 -2.27 10.68
N SER A 118 -6.76 -1.91 9.45
CA SER A 118 -7.29 -2.86 8.46
C SER A 118 -6.23 -3.81 7.89
N ASP A 119 -4.94 -3.50 8.04
CA ASP A 119 -3.85 -4.35 7.54
C ASP A 119 -3.76 -5.73 8.24
N VAL A 120 -4.47 -5.93 9.36
CA VAL A 120 -4.66 -7.26 9.96
C VAL A 120 -5.28 -8.23 8.97
N SER A 121 -6.04 -7.75 7.98
CA SER A 121 -6.57 -8.54 6.86
C SER A 121 -5.49 -9.25 6.03
N LEU A 122 -4.24 -8.79 6.06
CA LEU A 122 -3.09 -9.48 5.44
C LEU A 122 -2.87 -10.87 6.05
N ILE A 123 -3.14 -11.02 7.35
CA ILE A 123 -3.02 -12.30 8.06
C ILE A 123 -4.34 -13.06 8.00
N GLU A 124 -5.45 -12.41 8.35
CA GLU A 124 -6.76 -13.06 8.50
C GLU A 124 -7.46 -13.30 7.15
N GLY A 125 -7.19 -12.46 6.17
CA GLY A 125 -7.81 -12.48 4.85
C GLY A 125 -7.24 -13.53 3.88
N GLY A 126 -7.58 -13.36 2.62
CA GLY A 126 -7.15 -14.24 1.52
C GLY A 126 -5.82 -13.81 0.89
N SER A 127 -5.36 -14.61 -0.07
CA SER A 127 -4.13 -14.33 -0.84
C SER A 127 -4.22 -13.04 -1.68
N GLU A 128 -5.43 -12.55 -1.96
CA GLU A 128 -5.61 -11.32 -2.74
C GLU A 128 -4.98 -10.11 -2.04
N GLU A 129 -5.19 -9.96 -0.72
CA GLU A 129 -4.61 -8.85 0.06
C GLU A 129 -3.08 -8.92 0.09
N ARG A 130 -2.51 -10.12 0.19
CA ARG A 130 -1.07 -10.32 0.17
C ARG A 130 -0.45 -10.08 -1.20
N ARG A 131 -1.17 -10.41 -2.30
CA ARG A 131 -0.74 -10.02 -3.66
C ARG A 131 -0.77 -8.51 -3.84
N LYS A 132 -1.86 -7.83 -3.41
CA LYS A 132 -1.96 -6.37 -3.45
C LYS A 132 -0.82 -5.69 -2.71
N LEU A 133 -0.41 -6.23 -1.54
CA LEU A 133 0.73 -5.72 -0.78
C LEU A 133 2.01 -5.74 -1.62
N MET A 134 2.33 -6.87 -2.28
CA MET A 134 3.49 -6.95 -3.17
C MET A 134 3.37 -5.98 -4.34
N ASP A 135 2.20 -5.96 -5.00
CA ASP A 135 1.94 -5.11 -6.17
C ASP A 135 2.08 -3.63 -5.86
N VAL A 136 1.57 -3.18 -4.70
CA VAL A 136 1.66 -1.78 -4.26
C VAL A 136 3.11 -1.36 -4.02
N VAL A 137 3.92 -2.21 -3.41
CA VAL A 137 5.32 -1.86 -3.12
C VAL A 137 6.17 -1.89 -4.39
N ILE A 138 6.10 -2.98 -5.16
CA ILE A 138 6.91 -3.14 -6.38
C ILE A 138 6.59 -2.05 -7.41
N SER A 139 5.32 -1.67 -7.54
CA SER A 139 4.88 -0.62 -8.45
C SER A 139 5.50 0.75 -8.14
N GLN A 140 5.97 1.00 -6.94
CA GLN A 140 6.55 2.29 -6.57
C GLN A 140 7.99 2.48 -7.06
N TYR A 141 8.71 1.40 -7.33
CA TYR A 141 10.09 1.50 -7.83
C TYR A 141 10.29 0.91 -9.23
N ASP A 142 9.28 0.21 -9.76
CA ASP A 142 9.40 -0.48 -11.06
C ASP A 142 8.17 -0.27 -11.95
N ASN A 143 8.28 0.67 -12.88
CA ASN A 143 7.20 0.96 -13.84
C ASN A 143 6.95 -0.20 -14.82
N THR A 144 7.97 -1.03 -15.12
CA THR A 144 7.79 -2.19 -16.01
C THR A 144 6.92 -3.26 -15.35
N TYR A 145 6.94 -3.33 -14.00
CA TYR A 145 6.03 -4.18 -13.24
C TYR A 145 4.57 -3.77 -13.43
N ILE A 146 4.28 -2.47 -13.39
CA ILE A 146 2.91 -1.95 -13.59
C ILE A 146 2.40 -2.33 -14.99
N GLU A 147 3.25 -2.20 -16.01
CA GLU A 147 2.89 -2.55 -17.38
C GLU A 147 2.61 -4.06 -17.50
N ALA A 148 3.50 -4.90 -16.98
CA ALA A 148 3.32 -6.35 -16.97
C ALA A 148 2.05 -6.77 -16.21
N LEU A 149 1.77 -6.15 -15.05
CA LEU A 149 0.58 -6.43 -14.26
C LEU A 149 -0.71 -6.08 -15.02
N ASN A 150 -0.74 -4.92 -15.67
CA ASN A 150 -1.88 -4.50 -16.49
C ASN A 150 -2.10 -5.43 -17.67
N ASN A 151 -1.03 -5.81 -18.40
CA ASN A 151 -1.10 -6.72 -19.54
C ASN A 151 -1.55 -8.12 -19.11
N TYR A 152 -1.01 -8.62 -18.00
CA TYR A 152 -1.42 -9.90 -17.43
C TYR A 152 -2.90 -9.90 -17.06
N ASN A 153 -3.38 -8.89 -16.34
CA ASN A 153 -4.78 -8.79 -15.94
C ASN A 153 -5.73 -8.68 -17.15
N LYS A 154 -5.34 -7.94 -18.19
CA LYS A 154 -6.09 -7.87 -19.44
C LYS A 154 -6.14 -9.24 -20.12
N ALA A 155 -5.02 -9.96 -20.24
CA ALA A 155 -4.97 -11.27 -20.85
C ALA A 155 -5.79 -12.29 -20.07
N LEU A 156 -5.72 -12.27 -18.73
CA LEU A 156 -6.54 -13.10 -17.85
C LEU A 156 -8.04 -12.85 -18.04
N GLN A 157 -8.45 -11.57 -18.13
CA GLN A 157 -9.84 -11.19 -18.36
C GLN A 157 -10.34 -11.72 -19.72
N GLN A 158 -9.55 -11.55 -20.78
CA GLN A 158 -9.91 -12.03 -22.13
C GLN A 158 -9.96 -13.55 -22.19
N ARG A 159 -8.98 -14.25 -21.61
CA ARG A 159 -8.99 -15.71 -21.53
C ARG A 159 -10.21 -16.20 -20.75
N ASN A 160 -10.53 -15.60 -19.61
CA ASN A 160 -11.72 -15.99 -18.84
C ASN A 160 -13.03 -15.71 -19.58
N ALA A 161 -13.09 -14.69 -20.44
CA ALA A 161 -14.23 -14.45 -21.30
C ALA A 161 -14.41 -15.59 -22.33
N LEU A 162 -13.33 -16.03 -22.96
CA LEU A 162 -13.34 -17.16 -23.89
C LEU A 162 -13.73 -18.48 -23.20
N LEU A 163 -13.23 -18.72 -21.97
CA LEU A 163 -13.56 -19.94 -21.20
C LEU A 163 -15.05 -20.05 -20.85
N LYS A 164 -15.78 -18.92 -20.78
CA LYS A 164 -17.22 -18.86 -20.47
C LYS A 164 -18.13 -19.03 -21.68
N MET A 165 -17.60 -19.02 -22.90
CA MET A 165 -18.42 -19.19 -24.11
C MET A 165 -19.03 -20.59 -24.16
N GLU A 166 -20.29 -20.70 -24.58
CA GLU A 166 -20.95 -21.98 -24.76
C GLU A 166 -20.32 -22.76 -25.92
N GLU A 167 -20.05 -22.07 -27.02
CA GLU A 167 -19.36 -22.63 -28.18
C GLU A 167 -17.86 -22.78 -27.89
N GLU A 168 -17.18 -23.61 -28.68
CA GLU A 168 -15.75 -23.77 -28.58
C GLU A 168 -15.04 -22.48 -29.04
N PRO A 169 -14.21 -21.86 -28.17
CA PRO A 169 -13.55 -20.61 -28.51
C PRO A 169 -12.51 -20.82 -29.61
N ASP A 170 -12.25 -19.76 -30.37
CA ASP A 170 -11.18 -19.75 -31.36
C ASP A 170 -9.85 -20.12 -30.68
N ALA A 171 -9.22 -21.19 -31.20
CA ALA A 171 -7.99 -21.75 -30.63
C ALA A 171 -6.81 -20.74 -30.73
N THR A 172 -6.76 -19.95 -31.80
CA THR A 172 -5.72 -18.94 -32.01
C THR A 172 -5.82 -17.80 -30.99
N LEU A 173 -7.06 -17.34 -30.72
CA LEU A 173 -7.28 -16.30 -29.70
C LEU A 173 -7.00 -16.84 -28.29
N MET A 174 -7.37 -18.07 -28.00
CA MET A 174 -7.07 -18.71 -26.72
C MET A 174 -5.55 -18.77 -26.51
N GLU A 175 -4.82 -19.26 -27.48
CA GLU A 175 -3.36 -19.37 -27.41
C GLU A 175 -2.68 -18.00 -27.28
N LEU A 176 -3.15 -16.99 -28.01
CA LEU A 176 -2.66 -15.62 -27.89
C LEU A 176 -2.72 -15.11 -26.46
N TRP A 177 -3.88 -15.25 -25.82
CA TRP A 177 -4.04 -14.75 -24.44
C TRP A 177 -3.27 -15.59 -23.43
N GLU A 178 -3.12 -16.89 -23.64
CA GLU A 178 -2.29 -17.75 -22.80
C GLU A 178 -0.80 -17.38 -22.91
N GLN A 179 -0.29 -17.12 -24.10
CA GLN A 179 1.07 -16.61 -24.32
C GLN A 179 1.28 -15.25 -23.64
N GLN A 180 0.30 -14.32 -23.75
CA GLN A 180 0.35 -13.03 -23.04
C GLN A 180 0.34 -13.19 -21.53
N MET A 181 -0.49 -14.10 -21.00
CA MET A 181 -0.49 -14.43 -19.57
C MET A 181 0.85 -15.02 -19.13
N ALA A 182 1.42 -15.94 -19.88
CA ALA A 182 2.68 -16.59 -19.54
C ALA A 182 3.85 -15.59 -19.54
N MET A 183 4.01 -14.85 -20.62
CA MET A 183 5.11 -13.87 -20.76
C MET A 183 5.09 -12.81 -19.65
N ASN A 184 3.93 -12.17 -19.42
CA ASN A 184 3.82 -11.16 -18.38
C ASN A 184 3.86 -11.79 -16.97
N GLY A 185 3.29 -12.99 -16.81
CA GLY A 185 3.29 -13.73 -15.54
C GLY A 185 4.68 -14.14 -15.08
N GLU A 186 5.53 -14.62 -15.96
CA GLU A 186 6.91 -14.98 -15.64
C GLU A 186 7.75 -13.75 -15.26
N MET A 187 7.51 -12.60 -15.90
CA MET A 187 8.12 -11.34 -15.50
C MET A 187 7.67 -10.93 -14.09
N LEU A 188 6.37 -10.98 -13.81
CA LEU A 188 5.82 -10.68 -12.48
C LEU A 188 6.39 -11.62 -11.41
N TYR A 189 6.49 -12.92 -11.72
CA TYR A 189 7.08 -13.92 -10.85
C TYR A 189 8.52 -13.58 -10.45
N ALA A 190 9.37 -13.32 -11.44
CA ALA A 190 10.77 -12.98 -11.20
C ALA A 190 10.92 -11.75 -10.29
N LYS A 191 10.12 -10.70 -10.53
CA LYS A 191 10.16 -9.47 -9.73
C LYS A 191 9.59 -9.66 -8.31
N ARG A 192 8.51 -10.41 -8.14
CA ARG A 192 7.96 -10.74 -6.80
C ARG A 192 8.93 -11.62 -6.01
N GLN A 193 9.57 -12.59 -6.67
CA GLN A 193 10.56 -13.44 -6.02
C GLN A 193 11.77 -12.64 -5.55
N ALA A 194 12.32 -11.76 -6.38
CA ALA A 194 13.43 -10.87 -6.01
C ALA A 194 13.03 -9.96 -4.82
N PHE A 195 11.88 -9.30 -4.92
CA PHE A 195 11.35 -8.46 -3.85
C PHE A 195 11.22 -9.22 -2.51
N VAL A 196 10.60 -10.40 -2.51
CA VAL A 196 10.43 -11.18 -1.28
C VAL A 196 11.77 -11.64 -0.71
N SER A 197 12.72 -12.04 -1.56
CA SER A 197 14.06 -12.46 -1.12
C SER A 197 14.81 -11.33 -0.40
N GLU A 198 14.66 -10.10 -0.83
CA GLU A 198 15.27 -8.93 -0.21
C GLU A 198 14.48 -8.44 1.03
N LEU A 199 13.15 -8.58 1.00
CA LEU A 199 12.28 -8.15 2.10
C LEU A 199 12.41 -9.04 3.35
N VAL A 200 12.57 -10.36 3.18
CA VAL A 200 12.59 -11.33 4.29
C VAL A 200 13.62 -10.98 5.36
N PRO A 201 14.91 -10.73 5.06
CA PRO A 201 15.89 -10.41 6.08
C PRO A 201 15.58 -9.10 6.81
N LEU A 202 15.09 -8.06 6.10
CA LEU A 202 14.68 -6.79 6.70
C LEU A 202 13.50 -6.99 7.66
N PHE A 203 12.52 -7.77 7.23
CA PHE A 203 11.35 -8.08 8.03
C PHE A 203 11.72 -8.83 9.31
N GLN A 204 12.58 -9.85 9.21
CA GLN A 204 13.02 -10.63 10.35
C GLN A 204 13.80 -9.79 11.36
N GLU A 205 14.69 -8.93 10.90
CA GLU A 205 15.46 -8.00 11.74
C GLU A 205 14.54 -7.05 12.52
N ILE A 206 13.60 -6.40 11.83
CA ILE A 206 12.66 -5.47 12.45
C ILE A 206 11.72 -6.20 13.42
N TYR A 207 11.22 -7.37 13.04
CA TYR A 207 10.35 -8.14 13.93
C TYR A 207 11.07 -8.61 15.20
N GLN A 208 12.32 -9.07 15.07
CA GLN A 208 13.15 -9.45 16.23
C GLN A 208 13.33 -8.28 17.20
N HIS A 209 13.53 -7.07 16.67
CA HIS A 209 13.62 -5.88 17.49
C HIS A 209 12.31 -5.59 18.25
N ILE A 210 11.16 -5.67 17.57
CA ILE A 210 9.83 -5.42 18.17
C ILE A 210 9.44 -6.50 19.17
N SER A 211 9.78 -7.77 18.93
CA SER A 211 9.41 -8.91 19.79
C SER A 211 10.43 -9.21 20.89
N GLY A 212 11.54 -8.48 20.97
CA GLY A 212 12.62 -8.76 21.93
C GLY A 212 13.34 -10.09 21.69
N ASN A 213 13.49 -10.51 20.44
CA ASN A 213 14.14 -11.78 20.02
C ASN A 213 13.45 -13.07 20.50
N GLN A 214 12.18 -12.99 20.90
CA GLN A 214 11.49 -14.15 21.48
C GLN A 214 10.85 -15.06 20.42
N GLU A 215 10.65 -14.56 19.20
CA GLU A 215 9.84 -15.21 18.18
C GLU A 215 10.55 -15.22 16.83
N LYS A 216 10.45 -16.34 16.11
CA LYS A 216 10.95 -16.44 14.72
C LYS A 216 9.78 -16.28 13.77
N VAL A 217 9.94 -15.45 12.74
CA VAL A 217 8.92 -15.23 11.72
C VAL A 217 9.46 -15.45 10.32
N GLY A 218 8.58 -15.79 9.39
CA GLY A 218 8.94 -16.05 8.00
C GLY A 218 7.88 -15.56 7.01
N LEU A 219 8.36 -15.31 5.78
CA LEU A 219 7.56 -15.02 4.61
C LEU A 219 7.94 -16.01 3.51
N HIS A 220 6.96 -16.73 2.94
CA HIS A 220 7.20 -17.73 1.90
C HIS A 220 6.36 -17.41 0.67
N TYR A 221 7.03 -17.05 -0.42
CA TYR A 221 6.35 -16.77 -1.68
C TYR A 221 6.02 -18.07 -2.42
N ILE A 222 4.75 -18.26 -2.75
CA ILE A 222 4.22 -19.44 -3.42
C ILE A 222 3.62 -19.02 -4.76
N SER A 223 4.10 -19.63 -5.85
CA SER A 223 3.64 -19.34 -7.19
C SER A 223 3.50 -20.60 -8.04
N HIS A 224 2.56 -20.56 -8.99
CA HIS A 224 2.43 -21.61 -10.00
C HIS A 224 3.60 -21.67 -10.97
N CYS A 225 4.39 -20.60 -11.13
CA CYS A 225 5.64 -20.60 -11.90
C CYS A 225 6.71 -21.55 -11.31
N GLN A 226 6.60 -21.93 -10.04
CA GLN A 226 7.49 -22.91 -9.41
C GLN A 226 7.23 -24.35 -9.89
N ARG A 227 6.13 -24.58 -10.65
CA ARG A 227 5.74 -25.91 -11.17
C ARG A 227 6.23 -26.18 -12.59
N GLY A 228 6.95 -25.23 -13.19
CA GLY A 228 7.44 -25.25 -14.58
C GLY A 228 7.08 -24.00 -15.37
N PRO A 229 7.40 -23.95 -16.68
CA PRO A 229 7.03 -22.83 -17.55
C PRO A 229 5.53 -22.52 -17.45
N LEU A 230 5.20 -21.25 -17.23
CA LEU A 230 3.81 -20.87 -16.91
C LEU A 230 2.85 -21.21 -18.06
N LEU A 231 3.30 -21.11 -19.30
CA LEU A 231 2.48 -21.48 -20.46
C LEU A 231 2.03 -22.95 -20.41
N GLU A 232 2.99 -23.86 -20.14
CA GLU A 232 2.69 -25.30 -20.02
C GLU A 232 1.73 -25.57 -18.85
N VAL A 233 1.93 -24.87 -17.72
CA VAL A 233 1.04 -25.01 -16.54
C VAL A 233 -0.38 -24.57 -16.86
N ILE A 234 -0.56 -23.47 -17.59
CA ILE A 234 -1.88 -22.96 -18.01
C ILE A 234 -2.53 -23.90 -19.01
N GLN A 235 -1.78 -24.37 -20.03
CA GLN A 235 -2.33 -25.20 -21.11
C GLN A 235 -2.70 -26.61 -20.68
N ARG A 236 -1.93 -27.20 -19.78
CA ARG A 236 -2.17 -28.57 -19.24
C ARG A 236 -3.57 -28.72 -18.63
N ASP A 237 -4.05 -27.70 -17.94
CA ASP A 237 -5.33 -27.76 -17.23
C ASP A 237 -6.45 -26.96 -17.93
N ARG A 238 -6.28 -26.60 -19.22
CA ARG A 238 -7.27 -25.84 -20.03
C ARG A 238 -8.68 -26.47 -19.97
N PHE A 239 -8.76 -27.81 -20.04
CA PHE A 239 -10.04 -28.51 -19.94
C PHE A 239 -10.76 -28.27 -18.61
N LYS A 240 -10.02 -28.26 -17.50
CA LYS A 240 -10.59 -27.96 -16.18
C LYS A 240 -11.01 -26.50 -16.08
N ASP A 241 -10.19 -25.59 -16.61
CA ASP A 241 -10.49 -24.16 -16.66
C ASP A 241 -11.81 -23.90 -17.41
N ARG A 242 -12.01 -24.61 -18.53
CA ARG A 242 -13.23 -24.49 -19.30
C ARG A 242 -14.44 -25.03 -18.54
N ALA A 243 -14.31 -26.15 -17.84
CA ALA A 243 -15.38 -26.72 -17.03
C ALA A 243 -15.86 -25.80 -15.90
N VAL A 244 -14.94 -24.99 -15.32
CA VAL A 244 -15.28 -24.02 -14.25
C VAL A 244 -15.52 -22.60 -14.76
N GLY A 245 -15.17 -22.29 -16.01
CA GLY A 245 -15.36 -20.98 -16.65
C GLY A 245 -14.35 -19.91 -16.24
N TYR A 246 -13.22 -20.28 -15.64
CA TYR A 246 -12.14 -19.35 -15.29
C TYR A 246 -10.78 -20.03 -15.11
N SER A 247 -9.71 -19.24 -15.19
CA SER A 247 -8.34 -19.74 -15.06
C SER A 247 -8.02 -20.16 -13.63
N LEU A 248 -7.63 -21.43 -13.46
CA LEU A 248 -7.23 -22.02 -12.18
C LEU A 248 -5.75 -21.80 -11.86
N HIS A 249 -4.93 -21.50 -12.88
CA HIS A 249 -3.49 -21.37 -12.76
C HIS A 249 -3.01 -20.02 -13.26
N GLY A 250 -1.95 -19.49 -12.62
CA GLY A 250 -1.30 -18.22 -12.97
C GLY A 250 -1.03 -17.32 -11.77
N MET A 251 -0.48 -16.13 -12.04
CA MET A 251 -0.03 -15.16 -11.03
C MET A 251 -1.14 -14.61 -10.13
N HIS A 252 -2.37 -14.63 -10.61
CA HIS A 252 -3.56 -14.26 -9.81
C HIS A 252 -3.90 -15.31 -8.72
N ARG A 253 -3.17 -16.41 -8.66
CA ARG A 253 -3.28 -17.47 -7.64
C ARG A 253 -2.10 -17.51 -6.68
N ASP A 254 -1.09 -16.67 -6.90
CA ASP A 254 0.07 -16.60 -6.01
C ASP A 254 -0.34 -16.23 -4.59
N ASP A 255 0.50 -16.64 -3.66
CA ASP A 255 0.37 -16.30 -2.25
C ASP A 255 1.71 -15.94 -1.62
N LEU A 256 1.64 -15.23 -0.51
CA LEU A 256 2.74 -14.97 0.40
C LEU A 256 2.36 -15.52 1.77
N GLU A 257 2.81 -16.71 2.10
CA GLU A 257 2.55 -17.34 3.40
C GLU A 257 3.31 -16.65 4.52
N PHE A 258 2.60 -16.40 5.61
CA PHE A 258 3.11 -15.81 6.84
C PHE A 258 3.25 -16.86 7.91
N THR A 259 4.45 -16.99 8.51
CA THR A 259 4.71 -17.98 9.54
C THR A 259 5.27 -17.38 10.83
N ILE A 260 4.97 -18.04 11.93
CA ILE A 260 5.60 -17.84 13.25
C ILE A 260 6.09 -19.18 13.77
N GLY A 261 7.40 -19.32 14.01
CA GLY A 261 8.03 -20.62 14.14
C GLY A 261 7.74 -21.49 12.91
N ASP A 262 7.29 -22.70 13.15
CA ASP A 262 6.92 -23.67 12.10
C ASP A 262 5.42 -23.63 11.75
N TYR A 263 4.66 -22.65 12.24
CA TYR A 263 3.22 -22.59 12.11
C TYR A 263 2.75 -21.40 11.26
N GLN A 264 1.55 -21.53 10.67
CA GLN A 264 0.93 -20.42 9.95
C GLN A 264 0.46 -19.35 10.92
N MET A 265 0.86 -18.10 10.68
CA MET A 265 0.51 -16.94 11.49
C MET A 265 -1.00 -16.79 11.70
N LYS A 266 -1.79 -17.08 10.66
CA LYS A 266 -3.27 -17.03 10.70
C LYS A 266 -3.89 -17.95 11.75
N ARG A 267 -3.25 -19.09 12.08
CA ARG A 267 -3.80 -20.11 12.98
C ARG A 267 -3.32 -19.93 14.41
N GLU A 268 -2.05 -19.59 14.59
CA GLU A 268 -1.36 -19.65 15.88
C GLU A 268 -1.04 -18.25 16.46
N GLY A 269 -1.10 -17.20 15.63
CA GLY A 269 -0.75 -15.85 16.05
C GLY A 269 -1.76 -15.25 17.02
N SER A 270 -1.31 -14.76 18.17
CA SER A 270 -2.11 -13.93 19.06
C SER A 270 -2.41 -12.56 18.42
N GLN A 271 -3.41 -11.82 18.91
CA GLN A 271 -3.73 -10.47 18.40
C GLN A 271 -2.53 -9.51 18.43
N GLY A 272 -1.77 -9.52 19.54
CA GLY A 272 -0.57 -8.70 19.66
C GLY A 272 0.55 -9.12 18.70
N GLN A 273 0.75 -10.42 18.51
CA GLN A 273 1.69 -10.97 17.51
C GLN A 273 1.27 -10.58 16.09
N ASN A 274 0.01 -10.76 15.73
CA ASN A 274 -0.53 -10.40 14.41
C ASN A 274 -0.27 -8.91 14.11
N LYS A 275 -0.53 -8.04 15.08
CA LYS A 275 -0.32 -6.60 14.91
C LYS A 275 1.16 -6.25 14.76
N SER A 276 2.02 -6.80 15.63
CA SER A 276 3.47 -6.62 15.54
C SER A 276 4.04 -7.14 14.21
N TYR A 277 3.54 -8.28 13.74
CA TYR A 277 3.92 -8.88 12.46
C TYR A 277 3.62 -7.94 11.29
N VAL A 278 2.41 -7.40 11.24
CA VAL A 278 1.99 -6.47 10.19
C VAL A 278 2.79 -5.17 10.24
N ILE A 279 3.00 -4.59 11.42
CA ILE A 279 3.80 -3.38 11.57
C ILE A 279 5.24 -3.63 11.14
N ALA A 280 5.86 -4.71 11.60
CA ALA A 280 7.22 -5.08 11.18
C ALA A 280 7.34 -5.27 9.67
N LEU A 281 6.36 -5.93 9.05
CA LEU A 281 6.30 -6.13 7.60
C LEU A 281 6.23 -4.79 6.85
N LYS A 282 5.41 -3.86 7.32
CA LYS A 282 5.26 -2.52 6.72
C LYS A 282 6.53 -1.66 6.91
N LEU A 283 7.15 -1.71 8.07
CA LEU A 283 8.43 -1.02 8.31
C LEU A 283 9.55 -1.63 7.47
N ALA A 284 9.55 -2.94 7.26
CA ALA A 284 10.48 -3.60 6.34
C ALA A 284 10.28 -3.13 4.88
N GLN A 285 9.03 -2.97 4.45
CA GLN A 285 8.73 -2.38 3.14
C GLN A 285 9.23 -0.95 3.01
N PHE A 286 9.10 -0.15 4.08
CA PHE A 286 9.66 1.19 4.11
C PHE A 286 11.19 1.16 3.93
N SER A 287 11.88 0.36 4.72
CA SER A 287 13.35 0.20 4.63
C SER A 287 13.78 -0.32 3.26
N PHE A 288 13.00 -1.22 2.65
CA PHE A 288 13.24 -1.71 1.29
C PHE A 288 13.10 -0.57 0.26
N LEU A 289 12.01 0.19 0.29
CA LEU A 289 11.79 1.31 -0.63
C LEU A 289 12.87 2.39 -0.48
N GLN A 290 13.26 2.70 0.74
CA GLN A 290 14.32 3.68 1.01
C GLN A 290 15.67 3.28 0.38
N ARG A 291 16.00 1.99 0.36
CA ARG A 291 17.22 1.48 -0.29
C ARG A 291 17.10 1.45 -1.82
N THR A 292 15.89 1.30 -2.33
CA THR A 292 15.63 1.08 -3.76
C THR A 292 15.29 2.39 -4.49
N CYS A 293 14.58 3.31 -3.83
CA CYS A 293 14.25 4.63 -4.38
C CYS A 293 15.42 5.60 -4.13
N SER A 294 16.15 5.94 -5.19
CA SER A 294 17.42 6.69 -5.09
C SER A 294 17.28 8.19 -4.84
N ASN A 295 16.10 8.79 -5.04
CA ASN A 295 15.95 10.25 -5.09
C ASN A 295 14.89 10.83 -4.14
N THR A 296 14.17 9.97 -3.40
CA THR A 296 13.09 10.44 -2.52
C THR A 296 12.90 9.46 -1.37
N THR A 297 13.09 9.92 -0.15
CA THR A 297 12.76 9.13 1.04
C THR A 297 11.26 8.91 1.14
N PRO A 298 10.79 7.65 1.35
CA PRO A 298 9.38 7.36 1.45
C PRO A 298 8.68 8.10 2.60
N LEU A 299 7.40 8.42 2.42
CA LEU A 299 6.54 8.87 3.51
C LEU A 299 6.05 7.66 4.32
N LEU A 300 5.94 7.83 5.65
CA LEU A 300 5.38 6.81 6.52
C LEU A 300 4.09 7.31 7.17
N LEU A 301 2.96 6.67 6.86
CA LEU A 301 1.66 6.97 7.45
C LEU A 301 1.30 5.88 8.46
N LEU A 302 1.10 6.24 9.72
CA LEU A 302 0.78 5.35 10.84
C LEU A 302 -0.60 5.72 11.41
N ASP A 303 -1.62 4.96 11.01
CA ASP A 303 -3.01 5.24 11.39
C ASP A 303 -3.43 4.36 12.56
N ASP A 304 -3.55 4.96 13.75
CA ASP A 304 -4.05 4.34 14.99
C ASP A 304 -3.39 2.96 15.29
N ILE A 305 -2.06 2.89 15.09
CA ILE A 305 -1.33 1.62 15.15
C ILE A 305 -0.98 1.17 16.57
N PHE A 306 -0.97 2.08 17.54
CA PHE A 306 -0.49 1.79 18.90
C PHE A 306 -1.56 1.16 19.81
N ASP A 307 -2.84 1.21 19.40
CA ASP A 307 -3.92 0.55 20.15
C ASP A 307 -3.66 -0.96 20.28
N LYS A 308 -3.91 -1.54 21.45
CA LYS A 308 -3.76 -2.97 21.78
C LYS A 308 -2.34 -3.55 21.68
N LEU A 309 -1.31 -2.71 21.63
CA LEU A 309 0.08 -3.12 21.83
C LEU A 309 0.48 -2.90 23.29
N ASP A 310 1.34 -3.78 23.80
CA ASP A 310 1.97 -3.55 25.09
C ASP A 310 3.01 -2.42 25.03
N ALA A 311 3.34 -1.84 26.18
CA ALA A 311 4.26 -0.69 26.27
C ALA A 311 5.65 -1.00 25.70
N GLN A 312 6.14 -2.22 25.82
CA GLN A 312 7.47 -2.62 25.32
C GLN A 312 7.51 -2.63 23.79
N ARG A 313 6.46 -3.13 23.14
CA ARG A 313 6.35 -3.14 21.67
C ARG A 313 6.16 -1.73 21.12
N VAL A 314 5.35 -0.89 21.79
CA VAL A 314 5.21 0.53 21.43
C VAL A 314 6.56 1.22 21.49
N GLU A 315 7.32 1.00 22.58
CA GLU A 315 8.65 1.60 22.74
C GLU A 315 9.63 1.16 21.63
N ALA A 316 9.65 -0.12 21.31
CA ALA A 316 10.51 -0.65 20.24
C ALA A 316 10.16 -0.05 18.86
N ILE A 317 8.87 0.10 18.53
CA ILE A 317 8.41 0.72 17.30
C ILE A 317 8.81 2.21 17.26
N VAL A 318 8.58 2.94 18.36
CA VAL A 318 8.94 4.36 18.47
C VAL A 318 10.44 4.56 18.31
N GLN A 319 11.28 3.73 18.94
CA GLN A 319 12.73 3.77 18.77
C GLN A 319 13.17 3.54 17.31
N LEU A 320 12.55 2.57 16.63
CA LEU A 320 12.83 2.31 15.21
C LEU A 320 12.52 3.52 14.34
N VAL A 321 11.30 4.08 14.46
CA VAL A 321 10.87 5.20 13.61
C VAL A 321 11.51 6.53 13.98
N SER A 322 12.11 6.64 15.17
CA SER A 322 12.88 7.84 15.62
C SER A 322 14.22 7.97 14.92
N SER A 323 14.72 6.92 14.29
CA SER A 323 16.03 6.98 13.64
C SER A 323 16.01 7.94 12.44
N ASP A 324 17.15 8.54 12.14
CA ASP A 324 17.31 9.46 11.01
C ASP A 324 17.04 8.81 9.65
N SER A 325 16.96 7.47 9.61
CA SER A 325 16.61 6.72 8.43
C SER A 325 15.16 6.88 7.98
N PHE A 326 14.25 7.25 8.90
CA PHE A 326 12.86 7.55 8.54
C PHE A 326 12.72 9.03 8.16
N GLY A 327 12.13 9.29 6.99
CA GLY A 327 11.85 10.63 6.50
C GLY A 327 10.68 11.29 7.22
N GLN A 328 9.70 11.79 6.45
CA GLN A 328 8.51 12.41 7.02
C GLN A 328 7.50 11.37 7.48
N ILE A 329 7.06 11.47 8.74
CA ILE A 329 6.15 10.52 9.39
C ILE A 329 4.86 11.24 9.77
N PHE A 330 3.74 10.54 9.58
CA PHE A 330 2.41 10.95 10.01
C PHE A 330 1.86 9.92 11.00
N ILE A 331 1.42 10.38 12.15
CA ILE A 331 0.88 9.53 13.22
C ILE A 331 -0.51 10.02 13.58
N THR A 332 -1.49 9.12 13.64
CA THR A 332 -2.79 9.43 14.22
C THR A 332 -2.97 8.72 15.55
N ASP A 333 -3.58 9.39 16.52
CA ASP A 333 -3.95 8.81 17.80
C ASP A 333 -5.27 9.42 18.31
N THR A 334 -5.94 8.71 19.18
CA THR A 334 -7.14 9.18 19.90
C THR A 334 -6.82 9.73 21.28
N ASN A 335 -5.67 9.40 21.86
CA ASN A 335 -5.25 9.73 23.21
C ASN A 335 -4.05 10.68 23.20
N ARG A 336 -4.26 11.90 23.73
CA ARG A 336 -3.21 12.92 23.82
C ARG A 336 -2.06 12.50 24.74
N ASP A 337 -2.35 11.95 25.90
CA ASP A 337 -1.31 11.57 26.88
C ASP A 337 -0.41 10.46 26.30
N HIS A 338 -0.99 9.54 25.54
CA HIS A 338 -0.26 8.49 24.85
C HIS A 338 0.65 9.07 23.77
N LEU A 339 0.13 10.01 22.98
CA LEU A 339 0.91 10.70 21.95
C LEU A 339 2.06 11.51 22.57
N ASP A 340 1.82 12.23 23.66
CA ASP A 340 2.87 13.02 24.34
C ASP A 340 3.98 12.11 24.87
N GLN A 341 3.66 10.91 25.39
CA GLN A 341 4.67 9.91 25.79
C GLN A 341 5.50 9.43 24.60
N ILE A 342 4.89 9.26 23.43
CA ILE A 342 5.58 8.90 22.19
C ILE A 342 6.50 10.06 21.76
N LEU A 343 5.99 11.29 21.74
CA LEU A 343 6.73 12.48 21.29
C LEU A 343 7.93 12.83 22.19
N HIS A 344 7.79 12.62 23.51
CA HIS A 344 8.93 12.81 24.43
C HIS A 344 10.11 11.88 24.15
N ARG A 345 9.89 10.78 23.46
CA ARG A 345 10.92 9.80 23.06
C ARG A 345 11.43 10.02 21.64
N LEU A 346 10.66 10.73 20.82
CA LEU A 346 11.03 11.10 19.45
C LEU A 346 11.90 12.36 19.49
N ASN A 347 13.10 12.27 18.96
CA ASN A 347 13.97 13.43 18.76
C ASN A 347 13.64 14.04 17.38
N GLY A 348 13.31 15.34 17.35
CA GLY A 348 13.12 16.02 16.08
C GLY A 348 12.01 17.08 16.10
N ASP A 349 11.86 17.75 14.95
CA ASP A 349 10.80 18.71 14.72
C ASP A 349 9.45 18.00 14.55
N PHE A 350 8.45 18.39 15.33
CA PHE A 350 7.11 17.82 15.21
C PHE A 350 6.05 18.92 15.17
N ARG A 351 4.92 18.59 14.52
CA ARG A 351 3.70 19.40 14.57
C ARG A 351 2.54 18.54 15.01
N ILE A 352 1.67 19.14 15.84
CA ILE A 352 0.47 18.48 16.33
C ILE A 352 -0.74 19.22 15.76
N PHE A 353 -1.68 18.47 15.23
CA PHE A 353 -2.93 18.96 14.67
C PHE A 353 -4.10 18.32 15.41
N GLU A 354 -5.02 19.12 15.89
CA GLU A 354 -6.29 18.66 16.40
C GLU A 354 -7.29 18.51 15.26
N VAL A 355 -7.97 17.37 15.23
CA VAL A 355 -8.98 17.05 14.21
C VAL A 355 -10.34 16.91 14.86
N ASN A 356 -11.27 17.80 14.48
CA ASN A 356 -12.64 17.82 14.99
C ASN A 356 -13.64 18.01 13.86
N ASN A 357 -14.49 17.00 13.60
CA ASN A 357 -15.52 17.02 12.56
C ASN A 357 -15.01 17.45 11.16
N GLY A 358 -13.80 17.04 10.80
CA GLY A 358 -13.16 17.38 9.52
C GLY A 358 -12.46 18.74 9.50
N GLU A 359 -12.53 19.51 10.55
CA GLU A 359 -11.69 20.69 10.76
C GLU A 359 -10.35 20.28 11.36
N ILE A 360 -9.24 20.81 10.82
CA ILE A 360 -7.87 20.46 11.24
C ILE A 360 -7.17 21.76 11.62
N ALA A 361 -6.75 21.85 12.86
CA ALA A 361 -6.08 23.04 13.40
C ALA A 361 -4.72 22.66 14.02
N TYR A 362 -3.71 23.50 13.84
CA TYR A 362 -2.44 23.41 14.53
C TYR A 362 -2.60 23.75 16.02
N VAL A 363 -1.96 22.98 16.93
CA VAL A 363 -2.07 23.13 18.39
C VAL A 363 -0.71 23.43 19.00
#